data_7f3feb4821adbf02e1bbd51c94c043f2
#
_entry.id   7f3feb4821adbf02e1bbd51c94c043f2
#
_cell.length_a   1.000
_cell.length_b   1.000
_cell.length_c   1.000
_cell.angle_alpha   90.00
_cell.angle_beta   90.00
_cell.angle_gamma   90.00
#
_symmetry.space_group_name_H-M   'P 1'
#
loop_
_entity.id
_entity.type
_entity.pdbx_description
1 polymer ?
#
loop_
_entity_poly.entity_id
_entity_poly.type
_entity_poly.pdbx_seq_one_letter_code
_entity_poly.pdbx_strand_id
1 'polypeptide(L)'
;LPLTAVAEALDHAITVDPNWTGTTITSSQNNLHHDISTTHINGSVAANKFTKFQVGEKHLVDMHLPTNTNHLVNFVDNKISVNGTVNALKGSKVGGNLYFVSPKGMIVGKTGVINAGSLTAVITTDDAYKKYSELSDKKLPLGLGQKEEEALATLQKMQQGEVPLNPAGVITVNGSINAGNRITLAASQIHLESGAKLSNLETDFKDLVHIKEGQNVVTQSSVSDAIVTREADDGSGDILLLARSDSSATGSIAGSVTKQKVEAKVKVAKGAFVKSRGNVNGSSMAGNGVYDIEKTLRPSGYEQLSAEEKAKKDREIGHFVSDGKHKLLDVSSEIRIDGVITAAKDLDVNSVAENRLVKSSTTMADLSTGLTLEILGTATPFNEAVYYADLKTSSLISIGNEASLSADQNLSLDSVADTKLEAGTSTSLFNLFNTELTQKVPSVAAIVALADSSSTVNVAGSLKAGKDLTITSADDLTVEASATAATKESKAVQTSILVAKLKGTSDINVQSSALLDIVKDAGKVEISSNQNSSVKTESSVVVQDGSYGGLAFNYTELDTHSNVLLNTGFTNEALEASVTAKNVTEDLTIKADNAVGASGISKLL
;
A
#
# COMPACT_ATOMS: atom_id res chain seq x y z
N LEU A 1 -10.43 -26.20 -1.22
CA LEU A 1 -11.67 -26.08 -2.00
C LEU A 1 -11.83 -24.61 -2.37
N PRO A 2 -11.89 -24.22 -3.67
CA PRO A 2 -12.23 -22.85 -4.04
C PRO A 2 -13.70 -22.62 -3.67
N LEU A 3 -13.95 -21.64 -2.81
CA LEU A 3 -15.28 -21.07 -2.67
C LEU A 3 -15.61 -20.39 -4.01
N THR A 4 -16.40 -21.05 -4.82
CA THR A 4 -17.14 -20.38 -5.89
C THR A 4 -18.11 -19.44 -5.17
N ALA A 5 -17.81 -18.15 -5.22
CA ALA A 5 -18.77 -17.13 -4.84
C ALA A 5 -19.97 -17.29 -5.78
N VAL A 6 -21.05 -17.83 -5.27
CA VAL A 6 -22.35 -17.77 -5.91
C VAL A 6 -22.67 -16.27 -6.01
N ALA A 7 -22.70 -15.75 -7.23
CA ALA A 7 -23.18 -14.41 -7.48
C ALA A 7 -24.66 -14.39 -7.10
N GLU A 8 -24.98 -13.96 -5.89
CA GLU A 8 -26.35 -13.58 -5.56
C GLU A 8 -26.80 -12.53 -6.59
N ALA A 9 -27.93 -12.79 -7.19
CA ALA A 9 -28.62 -11.78 -8.01
C ALA A 9 -28.92 -10.61 -7.07
N LEU A 10 -28.06 -9.57 -7.14
CA LEU A 10 -28.21 -8.40 -6.29
C LEU A 10 -29.48 -7.66 -6.71
N ASP A 11 -30.40 -7.56 -5.80
CA ASP A 11 -31.61 -6.78 -5.99
C ASP A 11 -31.21 -5.32 -6.25
N HIS A 12 -31.96 -4.67 -7.14
CA HIS A 12 -31.78 -3.24 -7.38
C HIS A 12 -32.20 -2.45 -6.13
N ALA A 13 -31.28 -1.63 -5.59
CA ALA A 13 -31.53 -0.77 -4.43
C ALA A 13 -30.66 0.47 -4.46
N ILE A 14 -31.25 1.62 -4.79
CA ILE A 14 -30.61 2.92 -4.70
C ILE A 14 -31.37 3.74 -3.67
N THR A 15 -30.71 4.08 -2.57
CA THR A 15 -31.31 4.82 -1.45
C THR A 15 -30.49 6.05 -1.13
N VAL A 16 -31.09 7.21 -1.25
CA VAL A 16 -30.47 8.48 -0.85
C VAL A 16 -30.30 8.52 0.68
N ASP A 17 -29.22 9.09 1.16
CA ASP A 17 -29.04 9.33 2.60
C ASP A 17 -30.20 10.22 3.12
N PRO A 18 -30.93 9.81 4.16
CA PRO A 18 -32.09 10.57 4.65
C PRO A 18 -31.74 11.98 5.14
N ASN A 19 -30.49 12.24 5.49
CA ASN A 19 -30.01 13.56 5.87
C ASN A 19 -29.53 14.39 4.67
N TRP A 20 -29.56 13.83 3.46
CA TRP A 20 -29.12 14.48 2.25
C TRP A 20 -30.32 14.93 1.41
N THR A 21 -30.67 16.20 1.50
CA THR A 21 -31.72 16.78 0.68
C THR A 21 -31.16 17.20 -0.68
N GLY A 22 -31.95 17.20 -1.72
CA GLY A 22 -31.56 17.71 -3.04
C GLY A 22 -31.10 16.68 -4.07
N THR A 23 -30.91 15.43 -3.71
CA THR A 23 -30.81 14.33 -4.68
C THR A 23 -32.20 13.78 -4.97
N THR A 24 -32.55 13.70 -6.26
CA THR A 24 -33.84 13.18 -6.75
C THR A 24 -33.61 11.95 -7.58
N ILE A 25 -34.41 10.91 -7.35
CA ILE A 25 -34.45 9.70 -8.17
C ILE A 25 -35.84 9.61 -8.78
N THR A 26 -35.90 9.60 -10.11
CA THR A 26 -37.16 9.42 -10.86
C THR A 26 -37.07 8.10 -11.61
N SER A 27 -38.08 7.23 -11.45
CA SER A 27 -38.08 5.92 -12.09
C SER A 27 -39.16 5.86 -13.16
N SER A 28 -38.84 5.23 -14.29
CA SER A 28 -39.70 5.05 -15.46
C SER A 28 -39.55 3.63 -15.99
N GLN A 29 -40.30 3.31 -17.06
CA GLN A 29 -40.21 2.03 -17.78
C GLN A 29 -40.32 0.80 -16.86
N ASN A 30 -41.41 0.69 -16.12
CA ASN A 30 -41.66 -0.38 -15.15
C ASN A 30 -40.57 -0.49 -14.09
N ASN A 31 -40.06 0.66 -13.64
CA ASN A 31 -39.00 0.74 -12.62
C ASN A 31 -37.65 0.13 -13.04
N LEU A 32 -37.35 0.13 -14.34
CA LEU A 32 -36.05 -0.34 -14.86
C LEU A 32 -35.13 0.79 -15.28
N HIS A 33 -35.64 2.01 -15.50
CA HIS A 33 -34.86 3.19 -15.82
C HIS A 33 -34.97 4.20 -14.68
N HIS A 34 -33.84 4.70 -14.22
CA HIS A 34 -33.72 5.60 -13.08
C HIS A 34 -32.88 6.82 -13.47
N ASP A 35 -33.50 7.98 -13.40
CA ASP A 35 -32.84 9.27 -13.58
C ASP A 35 -32.46 9.85 -12.20
N ILE A 36 -31.19 10.14 -11.99
CA ILE A 36 -30.65 10.71 -10.76
C ILE A 36 -30.12 12.10 -11.03
N SER A 37 -30.62 13.08 -10.30
CA SER A 37 -30.17 14.48 -10.37
C SER A 37 -29.89 15.04 -8.98
N THR A 38 -29.14 16.13 -8.91
CA THR A 38 -28.81 16.81 -7.65
C THR A 38 -28.88 18.32 -7.79
N THR A 39 -29.24 18.97 -6.68
CA THR A 39 -29.16 20.42 -6.50
C THR A 39 -27.98 20.88 -5.66
N HIS A 40 -27.18 19.93 -5.13
CA HIS A 40 -25.92 20.25 -4.43
C HIS A 40 -24.83 20.59 -5.43
N ILE A 41 -24.65 21.88 -5.68
CA ILE A 41 -23.73 22.39 -6.69
C ILE A 41 -22.89 23.53 -6.09
N ASN A 42 -21.60 23.50 -6.36
CA ASN A 42 -20.69 24.62 -6.14
C ASN A 42 -19.73 24.75 -7.35
N GLY A 43 -19.96 25.79 -8.15
CA GLY A 43 -19.22 25.98 -9.40
C GLY A 43 -19.40 24.79 -10.35
N SER A 44 -18.32 24.18 -10.78
CA SER A 44 -18.32 23.04 -11.70
C SER A 44 -18.49 21.67 -11.02
N VAL A 45 -18.64 21.63 -9.67
CA VAL A 45 -18.75 20.39 -8.90
C VAL A 45 -20.15 20.20 -8.36
N ALA A 46 -20.70 19.01 -8.55
CA ALA A 46 -21.97 18.55 -7.97
C ALA A 46 -21.77 17.30 -7.13
N ALA A 47 -22.64 17.06 -6.15
CA ALA A 47 -22.52 15.91 -5.25
C ALA A 47 -23.85 15.25 -4.92
N ASN A 48 -23.83 13.92 -4.77
CA ASN A 48 -24.87 13.08 -4.22
C ASN A 48 -24.36 12.28 -3.03
N LYS A 49 -25.28 11.86 -2.15
CA LYS A 49 -24.96 10.90 -1.09
C LYS A 49 -26.04 9.83 -0.99
N PHE A 50 -25.59 8.59 -0.95
CA PHE A 50 -26.43 7.40 -0.89
C PHE A 50 -26.05 6.53 0.31
N THR A 51 -27.03 5.96 0.98
CA THR A 51 -26.79 4.87 1.93
C THR A 51 -26.53 3.56 1.17
N LYS A 52 -27.22 3.35 0.05
CA LYS A 52 -27.04 2.20 -0.85
C LYS A 52 -27.01 2.63 -2.30
N PHE A 53 -26.11 2.00 -3.07
CA PHE A 53 -26.05 2.15 -4.52
C PHE A 53 -25.79 0.79 -5.15
N GLN A 54 -26.89 0.07 -5.43
CA GLN A 54 -26.90 -1.26 -6.01
C GLN A 54 -27.75 -1.23 -7.27
N VAL A 55 -27.12 -1.35 -8.45
CA VAL A 55 -27.81 -1.36 -9.73
C VAL A 55 -27.98 -2.81 -10.16
N GLY A 56 -29.23 -3.28 -10.13
CA GLY A 56 -29.59 -4.64 -10.51
C GLY A 56 -29.39 -4.92 -11.99
N GLU A 57 -29.31 -6.18 -12.38
CA GLU A 57 -29.25 -6.60 -13.76
C GLU A 57 -30.47 -6.07 -14.54
N LYS A 58 -30.27 -5.63 -15.78
CA LYS A 58 -31.25 -4.97 -16.67
C LYS A 58 -31.72 -3.58 -16.23
N HIS A 59 -31.29 -3.05 -15.07
CA HIS A 59 -31.57 -1.68 -14.70
C HIS A 59 -30.61 -0.71 -15.39
N LEU A 60 -31.15 0.43 -15.78
CA LEU A 60 -30.40 1.56 -16.32
C LEU A 60 -30.47 2.73 -15.34
N VAL A 61 -29.35 3.29 -15.02
CA VAL A 61 -29.23 4.46 -14.16
C VAL A 61 -28.54 5.57 -14.93
N ASP A 62 -29.24 6.65 -15.18
CA ASP A 62 -28.72 7.87 -15.78
C ASP A 62 -28.43 8.90 -14.68
N MET A 63 -27.16 9.21 -14.51
CA MET A 63 -26.69 10.20 -13.53
C MET A 63 -26.47 11.53 -14.24
N HIS A 64 -27.38 12.47 -14.03
CA HIS A 64 -27.38 13.76 -14.71
C HIS A 64 -26.45 14.75 -14.02
N LEU A 65 -25.43 15.21 -14.75
CA LEU A 65 -24.65 16.36 -14.34
C LEU A 65 -25.50 17.64 -14.51
N PRO A 66 -25.65 18.45 -13.47
CA PRO A 66 -26.34 19.72 -13.57
C PRO A 66 -25.69 20.64 -14.61
N THR A 67 -26.45 21.58 -15.15
CA THR A 67 -25.94 22.56 -16.11
C THR A 67 -24.74 23.32 -15.54
N ASN A 68 -23.70 23.49 -16.34
CA ASN A 68 -22.43 24.13 -15.99
C ASN A 68 -21.57 23.35 -14.99
N THR A 69 -21.90 22.11 -14.66
CA THR A 69 -21.02 21.23 -13.87
C THR A 69 -20.23 20.29 -14.78
N ASN A 70 -19.01 19.94 -14.33
CA ASN A 70 -18.14 19.00 -15.01
C ASN A 70 -17.83 17.77 -14.14
N HIS A 71 -18.09 17.86 -12.84
CA HIS A 71 -17.76 16.83 -11.86
C HIS A 71 -18.99 16.44 -11.05
N LEU A 72 -19.28 15.14 -10.97
CA LEU A 72 -20.35 14.58 -10.16
C LEU A 72 -19.80 13.58 -9.16
N VAL A 73 -19.78 13.95 -7.89
CA VAL A 73 -19.26 13.12 -6.81
C VAL A 73 -20.39 12.36 -6.14
N ASN A 74 -20.27 11.03 -6.06
CA ASN A 74 -21.26 10.17 -5.46
C ASN A 74 -20.65 9.47 -4.24
N PHE A 75 -21.04 9.91 -3.06
CA PHE A 75 -20.71 9.28 -1.79
C PHE A 75 -21.67 8.12 -1.53
N VAL A 76 -21.13 6.95 -1.17
CA VAL A 76 -21.94 5.76 -0.87
C VAL A 76 -21.47 5.14 0.44
N ASP A 77 -22.34 5.11 1.45
CA ASP A 77 -22.01 4.59 2.79
C ASP A 77 -21.67 3.09 2.77
N ASN A 78 -22.35 2.34 1.92
CA ASN A 78 -22.18 0.91 1.76
C ASN A 78 -21.36 0.56 0.51
N LYS A 79 -21.14 -0.73 0.29
CA LYS A 79 -20.47 -1.24 -0.92
C LYS A 79 -21.26 -0.87 -2.17
N ILE A 80 -20.57 -0.31 -3.16
CA ILE A 80 -21.12 -0.01 -4.47
C ILE A 80 -21.22 -1.30 -5.28
N SER A 81 -22.38 -1.55 -5.90
CA SER A 81 -22.58 -2.71 -6.75
C SER A 81 -23.29 -2.32 -8.05
N VAL A 82 -22.69 -2.68 -9.18
CA VAL A 82 -23.22 -2.38 -10.52
C VAL A 82 -23.30 -3.67 -11.33
N ASN A 83 -24.52 -4.20 -11.50
CA ASN A 83 -24.82 -5.33 -12.39
C ASN A 83 -25.65 -4.89 -13.61
N GLY A 84 -26.21 -3.68 -13.57
CA GLY A 84 -26.87 -3.02 -14.70
C GLY A 84 -25.96 -1.97 -15.35
N THR A 85 -26.57 -0.99 -16.00
CA THR A 85 -25.84 0.09 -16.67
C THR A 85 -25.95 1.38 -15.88
N VAL A 86 -24.82 2.07 -15.72
CA VAL A 86 -24.73 3.42 -15.14
C VAL A 86 -24.13 4.34 -16.20
N ASN A 87 -24.84 5.39 -16.57
CA ASN A 87 -24.34 6.44 -17.45
C ASN A 87 -24.17 7.75 -16.67
N ALA A 88 -23.04 8.43 -16.85
CA ALA A 88 -22.93 9.84 -16.52
C ALA A 88 -23.37 10.67 -17.72
N LEU A 89 -24.37 11.51 -17.56
CA LEU A 89 -24.94 12.31 -18.63
C LEU A 89 -24.69 13.81 -18.43
N LYS A 90 -24.16 14.43 -19.48
CA LYS A 90 -24.07 15.89 -19.61
C LYS A 90 -25.04 16.32 -20.74
N GLY A 91 -26.18 16.87 -20.35
CA GLY A 91 -27.32 16.98 -21.25
C GLY A 91 -27.86 15.60 -21.61
N SER A 92 -27.99 15.30 -22.90
CA SER A 92 -28.48 14.01 -23.42
C SER A 92 -27.36 13.03 -23.79
N LYS A 93 -26.10 13.36 -23.56
CA LYS A 93 -24.94 12.60 -24.02
C LYS A 93 -24.11 12.08 -22.84
N VAL A 94 -23.47 10.94 -23.02
CA VAL A 94 -22.49 10.42 -22.02
C VAL A 94 -21.33 11.38 -21.94
N GLY A 95 -21.00 11.82 -20.72
CA GLY A 95 -19.90 12.76 -20.48
C GLY A 95 -19.80 13.19 -19.03
N GLY A 96 -18.87 14.07 -18.74
CA GLY A 96 -18.57 14.54 -17.39
C GLY A 96 -17.72 13.58 -16.58
N ASN A 97 -17.15 14.09 -15.50
CA ASN A 97 -16.29 13.34 -14.59
C ASN A 97 -17.15 12.75 -13.47
N LEU A 98 -17.29 11.44 -13.47
CA LEU A 98 -18.05 10.68 -12.48
C LEU A 98 -17.09 10.17 -11.38
N TYR A 99 -17.43 10.46 -10.13
CA TYR A 99 -16.71 9.97 -8.97
C TYR A 99 -17.58 9.06 -8.13
N PHE A 100 -17.05 7.92 -7.72
CA PHE A 100 -17.61 7.06 -6.70
C PHE A 100 -16.66 6.97 -5.51
N VAL A 101 -17.14 7.34 -4.33
CA VAL A 101 -16.37 7.32 -3.09
C VAL A 101 -17.12 6.47 -2.07
N SER A 102 -16.49 5.42 -1.58
CA SER A 102 -17.08 4.52 -0.57
C SER A 102 -15.99 4.02 0.40
N PRO A 103 -16.33 3.78 1.67
CA PRO A 103 -15.41 3.13 2.59
C PRO A 103 -15.49 1.60 2.53
N LYS A 104 -16.49 1.01 1.83
CA LYS A 104 -16.81 -0.42 1.90
C LYS A 104 -16.49 -1.23 0.64
N GLY A 105 -15.96 -0.57 -0.40
CA GLY A 105 -15.58 -1.23 -1.64
C GLY A 105 -16.55 -1.03 -2.80
N MET A 106 -16.15 -1.55 -3.96
CA MET A 106 -16.94 -1.47 -5.20
C MET A 106 -16.85 -2.78 -5.98
N ILE A 107 -17.95 -3.18 -6.60
CA ILE A 107 -18.01 -4.28 -7.55
C ILE A 107 -18.78 -3.86 -8.81
N VAL A 108 -18.17 -4.09 -9.97
CA VAL A 108 -18.85 -4.09 -11.27
C VAL A 108 -19.01 -5.55 -11.68
N GLY A 109 -20.23 -6.04 -11.64
CA GLY A 109 -20.55 -7.44 -11.94
C GLY A 109 -20.43 -7.77 -13.43
N LYS A 110 -20.62 -9.03 -13.81
CA LYS A 110 -20.42 -9.51 -15.20
C LYS A 110 -21.28 -8.80 -16.23
N THR A 111 -22.48 -8.40 -15.84
CA THR A 111 -23.42 -7.65 -16.71
C THR A 111 -23.35 -6.14 -16.48
N GLY A 112 -22.53 -5.71 -15.52
CA GLY A 112 -22.38 -4.32 -15.15
C GLY A 112 -21.60 -3.53 -16.18
N VAL A 113 -22.11 -2.32 -16.47
CA VAL A 113 -21.49 -1.35 -17.40
C VAL A 113 -21.51 0.03 -16.77
N ILE A 114 -20.39 0.72 -16.80
CA ILE A 114 -20.31 2.13 -16.43
C ILE A 114 -19.79 2.92 -17.63
N ASN A 115 -20.52 3.94 -18.04
CA ASN A 115 -20.17 4.86 -19.12
C ASN A 115 -20.05 6.28 -18.58
N ALA A 116 -18.92 6.94 -18.79
CA ALA A 116 -18.68 8.30 -18.31
C ALA A 116 -17.72 9.06 -19.23
N GLY A 117 -17.64 10.37 -19.07
CA GLY A 117 -16.53 11.14 -19.65
C GLY A 117 -15.20 10.73 -19.02
N SER A 118 -15.15 10.72 -17.69
CA SER A 118 -14.08 10.09 -16.87
C SER A 118 -14.69 9.39 -15.68
N LEU A 119 -14.04 8.32 -15.20
CA LEU A 119 -14.44 7.64 -13.98
C LEU A 119 -13.31 7.67 -12.96
N THR A 120 -13.63 8.04 -11.72
CA THR A 120 -12.76 7.89 -10.57
C THR A 120 -13.50 7.11 -9.47
N ALA A 121 -13.03 5.93 -9.11
CA ALA A 121 -13.54 5.14 -8.00
C ALA A 121 -12.49 5.03 -6.89
N VAL A 122 -12.86 5.43 -5.67
CA VAL A 122 -11.94 5.51 -4.54
C VAL A 122 -12.55 4.85 -3.31
N ILE A 123 -11.80 3.92 -2.71
CA ILE A 123 -12.20 3.25 -1.46
C ILE A 123 -11.39 3.81 -0.32
N THR A 124 -11.98 4.78 0.38
CA THR A 124 -11.32 5.53 1.45
C THR A 124 -11.45 4.84 2.82
N THR A 125 -10.66 5.27 3.80
CA THR A 125 -10.93 4.93 5.21
C THR A 125 -12.29 5.47 5.65
N ASP A 126 -12.89 4.86 6.69
CA ASP A 126 -14.16 5.35 7.26
C ASP A 126 -14.04 6.82 7.72
N ASP A 127 -12.92 7.19 8.34
CA ASP A 127 -12.67 8.56 8.81
C ASP A 127 -12.54 9.56 7.67
N ALA A 128 -11.80 9.21 6.62
CA ALA A 128 -11.67 10.07 5.44
C ALA A 128 -13.03 10.19 4.72
N TYR A 129 -13.76 9.08 4.56
CA TYR A 129 -15.10 9.09 3.98
C TYR A 129 -16.04 10.03 4.74
N LYS A 130 -16.10 9.88 6.06
CA LYS A 130 -16.93 10.75 6.92
C LYS A 130 -16.56 12.21 6.72
N LYS A 131 -15.27 12.55 6.76
CA LYS A 131 -14.79 13.91 6.54
C LYS A 131 -15.19 14.46 5.17
N TYR A 132 -15.06 13.65 4.10
CA TYR A 132 -15.38 14.09 2.73
C TYR A 132 -16.89 14.20 2.47
N SER A 133 -17.72 13.37 3.12
CA SER A 133 -19.16 13.31 2.89
C SER A 133 -20.02 14.06 3.92
N GLU A 134 -19.41 14.70 4.93
CA GLU A 134 -20.13 15.44 5.97
C GLU A 134 -20.72 16.72 5.39
N LEU A 135 -22.07 16.82 5.44
CA LEU A 135 -22.78 18.03 5.06
C LEU A 135 -22.59 19.13 6.10
N SER A 136 -22.38 20.34 5.61
CA SER A 136 -22.57 21.56 6.37
C SER A 136 -23.81 22.30 5.84
N ASP A 137 -24.16 23.41 6.46
CA ASP A 137 -25.19 24.34 5.97
C ASP A 137 -24.89 24.97 4.60
N LYS A 138 -23.80 24.51 3.97
CA LYS A 138 -23.29 24.97 2.68
C LYS A 138 -23.58 23.96 1.58
N LYS A 139 -23.35 24.38 0.34
CA LYS A 139 -23.77 23.66 -0.87
C LYS A 139 -23.07 22.32 -1.11
N LEU A 140 -21.84 22.14 -0.63
CA LEU A 140 -21.06 20.91 -0.74
C LEU A 140 -20.63 20.38 0.64
N PRO A 141 -20.28 19.08 0.72
CA PRO A 141 -19.64 18.52 1.90
C PRO A 141 -18.39 19.30 2.31
N LEU A 142 -18.20 19.47 3.63
CA LEU A 142 -17.08 20.23 4.22
C LEU A 142 -15.71 19.77 3.72
N GLY A 143 -15.51 18.47 3.60
CA GLY A 143 -14.23 17.89 3.21
C GLY A 143 -13.91 18.01 1.72
N LEU A 144 -14.91 18.28 0.87
CA LEU A 144 -14.65 18.63 -0.53
C LEU A 144 -14.11 20.05 -0.69
N GLY A 145 -14.36 20.93 0.28
CA GLY A 145 -13.97 22.32 0.20
C GLY A 145 -15.17 23.25 0.01
N GLN A 146 -15.05 24.45 0.54
CA GLN A 146 -16.13 25.45 0.53
C GLN A 146 -16.06 26.37 -0.69
N LYS A 147 -14.91 26.42 -1.34
CA LYS A 147 -14.66 27.10 -2.61
C LYS A 147 -14.48 26.07 -3.70
N GLU A 148 -14.85 26.43 -4.93
CA GLU A 148 -14.68 25.56 -6.10
C GLU A 148 -13.24 25.08 -6.26
N GLU A 149 -12.26 25.96 -6.09
CA GLU A 149 -10.83 25.64 -6.19
C GLU A 149 -10.40 24.56 -5.19
N GLU A 150 -10.91 24.61 -3.94
CA GLU A 150 -10.63 23.61 -2.91
C GLU A 150 -11.26 22.25 -3.28
N ALA A 151 -12.48 22.28 -3.80
CA ALA A 151 -13.15 21.07 -4.26
C ALA A 151 -12.41 20.41 -5.43
N LEU A 152 -11.99 21.19 -6.41
CA LEU A 152 -11.21 20.69 -7.56
C LEU A 152 -9.86 20.10 -7.12
N ALA A 153 -9.17 20.76 -6.18
CA ALA A 153 -7.92 20.23 -5.63
C ALA A 153 -8.12 18.88 -4.89
N THR A 154 -9.23 18.74 -4.16
CA THR A 154 -9.59 17.47 -3.50
C THR A 154 -9.89 16.37 -4.53
N LEU A 155 -10.63 16.71 -5.58
CA LEU A 155 -10.93 15.76 -6.67
C LEU A 155 -9.67 15.35 -7.42
N GLN A 156 -8.72 16.26 -7.63
CA GLN A 156 -7.43 15.93 -8.23
C GLN A 156 -6.65 14.93 -7.38
N LYS A 157 -6.62 15.08 -6.05
CA LYS A 157 -6.02 14.09 -5.15
C LYS A 157 -6.72 12.73 -5.26
N MET A 158 -8.05 12.70 -5.36
CA MET A 158 -8.80 11.45 -5.58
C MET A 158 -8.42 10.79 -6.92
N GLN A 159 -8.29 11.56 -7.99
CA GLN A 159 -7.85 11.07 -9.31
C GLN A 159 -6.43 10.49 -9.30
N GLN A 160 -5.59 10.92 -8.38
CA GLN A 160 -4.21 10.44 -8.22
C GLN A 160 -4.07 9.37 -7.12
N GLY A 161 -5.18 8.99 -6.46
CA GLY A 161 -5.14 8.05 -5.33
C GLY A 161 -4.43 8.60 -4.08
N GLU A 162 -4.25 9.92 -4.00
CA GLU A 162 -3.56 10.61 -2.90
C GLU A 162 -4.51 10.97 -1.74
N VAL A 163 -5.38 10.06 -1.42
CA VAL A 163 -6.31 10.16 -0.30
C VAL A 163 -6.16 8.93 0.60
N PRO A 164 -6.50 9.01 1.90
CA PRO A 164 -6.42 7.86 2.78
C PRO A 164 -7.31 6.70 2.29
N LEU A 165 -6.70 5.61 1.83
CA LEU A 165 -7.39 4.43 1.33
C LEU A 165 -7.62 3.42 2.46
N ASN A 166 -8.76 2.72 2.41
CA ASN A 166 -9.08 1.67 3.36
C ASN A 166 -8.14 0.46 3.17
N PRO A 167 -7.36 0.04 4.18
CA PRO A 167 -6.46 -1.11 4.07
C PRO A 167 -7.13 -2.44 3.73
N ALA A 168 -8.45 -2.55 3.97
CA ALA A 168 -9.28 -3.68 3.57
C ALA A 168 -10.16 -3.36 2.33
N GLY A 169 -9.96 -2.22 1.68
CA GLY A 169 -10.76 -1.76 0.56
C GLY A 169 -10.47 -2.54 -0.71
N VAL A 170 -11.52 -3.01 -1.40
CA VAL A 170 -11.41 -3.78 -2.63
C VAL A 170 -12.29 -3.18 -3.72
N ILE A 171 -11.72 -3.04 -4.92
CA ILE A 171 -12.46 -2.81 -6.17
C ILE A 171 -12.37 -4.08 -7.00
N THR A 172 -13.52 -4.66 -7.36
CA THR A 172 -13.60 -5.82 -8.25
C THR A 172 -14.36 -5.45 -9.52
N VAL A 173 -13.79 -5.73 -10.66
CA VAL A 173 -14.44 -5.52 -11.97
C VAL A 173 -14.51 -6.86 -12.70
N ASN A 174 -15.75 -7.27 -13.05
CA ASN A 174 -16.04 -8.41 -13.92
C ASN A 174 -16.72 -7.98 -15.22
N GLY A 175 -17.26 -6.76 -15.25
CA GLY A 175 -17.98 -6.15 -16.35
C GLY A 175 -17.14 -5.11 -17.09
N SER A 176 -17.81 -4.06 -17.56
CA SER A 176 -17.18 -3.04 -18.41
C SER A 176 -17.19 -1.65 -17.79
N ILE A 177 -16.07 -0.96 -17.91
CA ILE A 177 -15.94 0.46 -17.61
C ILE A 177 -15.43 1.15 -18.85
N ASN A 178 -16.23 2.08 -19.36
CA ASN A 178 -15.94 2.84 -20.56
C ASN A 178 -15.89 4.32 -20.21
N ALA A 179 -14.84 5.00 -20.62
CA ALA A 179 -14.71 6.43 -20.43
C ALA A 179 -14.23 7.11 -21.72
N GLY A 180 -14.61 8.37 -21.90
CA GLY A 180 -14.05 9.19 -22.97
C GLY A 180 -12.59 9.59 -22.68
N ASN A 181 -12.27 9.70 -21.41
CA ASN A 181 -10.99 10.19 -20.91
C ASN A 181 -10.41 9.23 -19.83
N ARG A 182 -10.07 9.73 -18.66
CA ARG A 182 -9.40 9.00 -17.61
C ARG A 182 -10.30 7.96 -16.94
N ILE A 183 -9.70 6.82 -16.58
CA ILE A 183 -10.25 5.85 -15.64
C ILE A 183 -9.27 5.73 -14.48
N THR A 184 -9.71 6.01 -13.27
CA THR A 184 -8.93 5.81 -12.05
C THR A 184 -9.66 4.87 -11.10
N LEU A 185 -9.00 3.77 -10.73
CA LEU A 185 -9.45 2.89 -9.66
C LEU A 185 -8.40 2.97 -8.53
N ALA A 186 -8.83 3.36 -7.32
CA ALA A 186 -7.94 3.52 -6.17
C ALA A 186 -8.50 2.81 -4.94
N ALA A 187 -7.82 1.77 -4.48
CA ALA A 187 -8.15 0.95 -3.31
C ALA A 187 -6.90 0.26 -2.77
N SER A 188 -6.97 -0.49 -1.67
CA SER A 188 -5.86 -1.36 -1.27
C SER A 188 -5.70 -2.56 -2.19
N GLN A 189 -6.80 -3.05 -2.77
CA GLN A 189 -6.79 -4.15 -3.72
C GLN A 189 -7.68 -3.84 -4.92
N ILE A 190 -7.17 -4.12 -6.12
CA ILE A 190 -7.88 -3.96 -7.39
C ILE A 190 -7.84 -5.29 -8.13
N HIS A 191 -9.00 -5.84 -8.39
CA HIS A 191 -9.15 -7.11 -9.08
C HIS A 191 -9.96 -6.93 -10.38
N LEU A 192 -9.28 -7.03 -11.51
CA LEU A 192 -9.91 -7.16 -12.82
C LEU A 192 -10.05 -8.65 -13.11
N GLU A 193 -11.25 -9.18 -12.99
CA GLU A 193 -11.53 -10.60 -13.15
C GLU A 193 -11.77 -10.96 -14.63
N SER A 194 -11.88 -12.26 -14.91
CA SER A 194 -12.12 -12.73 -16.27
C SER A 194 -13.39 -12.10 -16.88
N GLY A 195 -13.24 -11.47 -18.03
CA GLY A 195 -14.30 -10.72 -18.70
C GLY A 195 -14.33 -9.22 -18.40
N ALA A 196 -13.53 -8.74 -17.44
CA ALA A 196 -13.40 -7.30 -17.19
C ALA A 196 -12.88 -6.56 -18.42
N LYS A 197 -13.47 -5.40 -18.72
CA LYS A 197 -13.04 -4.50 -19.81
C LYS A 197 -12.98 -3.09 -19.29
N LEU A 198 -11.78 -2.52 -19.28
CA LEU A 198 -11.55 -1.10 -19.04
C LEU A 198 -11.05 -0.48 -20.34
N SER A 199 -11.79 0.49 -20.88
CA SER A 199 -11.41 1.11 -22.14
C SER A 199 -11.78 2.59 -22.21
N ASN A 200 -10.89 3.37 -22.78
CA ASN A 200 -11.18 4.73 -23.24
C ASN A 200 -10.91 4.91 -24.74
N LEU A 201 -10.88 3.81 -25.50
CA LEU A 201 -10.82 3.84 -26.96
C LEU A 201 -12.19 4.13 -27.56
N GLU A 202 -12.20 4.97 -28.57
CA GLU A 202 -13.43 5.34 -29.26
C GLU A 202 -14.14 4.14 -29.92
N THR A 203 -13.38 3.20 -30.47
CA THR A 203 -13.90 1.98 -31.09
C THR A 203 -14.61 1.07 -30.09
N ASP A 204 -14.04 0.89 -28.88
CA ASP A 204 -14.63 0.04 -27.85
C ASP A 204 -15.88 0.69 -27.25
N PHE A 205 -15.93 2.01 -27.19
CA PHE A 205 -17.08 2.77 -26.74
C PHE A 205 -18.30 2.60 -27.67
N LYS A 206 -18.09 2.49 -28.99
CA LYS A 206 -19.13 2.20 -29.97
C LYS A 206 -19.88 0.91 -29.73
N ASP A 207 -19.15 -0.13 -29.33
CA ASP A 207 -19.71 -1.45 -29.13
C ASP A 207 -20.43 -1.61 -27.76
N LEU A 208 -20.22 -0.68 -26.86
CA LEU A 208 -20.60 -0.84 -25.44
C LEU A 208 -21.69 0.14 -24.97
N VAL A 209 -21.94 1.24 -25.71
CA VAL A 209 -23.09 2.12 -25.45
C VAL A 209 -24.31 1.59 -26.22
N HIS A 210 -24.73 0.38 -25.89
CA HIS A 210 -25.97 -0.18 -26.41
C HIS A 210 -27.10 0.07 -25.41
N ILE A 211 -27.83 1.16 -25.67
CA ILE A 211 -29.15 1.37 -25.10
C ILE A 211 -30.15 0.84 -26.13
N LYS A 212 -30.75 -0.34 -25.94
CA LYS A 212 -31.67 -0.95 -26.89
C LYS A 212 -33.10 -0.45 -26.69
N GLU A 213 -33.66 0.20 -27.68
CA GLU A 213 -35.08 0.51 -27.71
C GLU A 213 -35.91 -0.78 -27.86
N GLY A 214 -36.96 -0.94 -27.05
CA GLY A 214 -37.85 -2.11 -27.11
C GLY A 214 -37.63 -3.16 -26.02
N GLN A 215 -36.55 -3.06 -25.20
CA GLN A 215 -36.36 -3.83 -23.95
C GLN A 215 -36.15 -2.90 -22.75
N ASN A 216 -36.79 -1.74 -22.79
CA ASN A 216 -36.57 -0.66 -21.80
C ASN A 216 -35.14 -0.13 -21.74
N VAL A 217 -34.42 -0.20 -22.88
CA VAL A 217 -33.04 0.29 -23.05
C VAL A 217 -33.02 1.06 -24.38
N VAL A 218 -32.63 2.31 -24.36
CA VAL A 218 -32.57 3.18 -25.58
C VAL A 218 -31.25 2.92 -26.31
N THR A 219 -31.24 2.83 -27.63
CA THR A 219 -30.02 2.63 -28.43
C THR A 219 -29.44 3.97 -28.86
N GLN A 220 -28.22 4.29 -28.50
CA GLN A 220 -27.47 5.40 -29.05
C GLN A 220 -26.66 4.96 -30.29
N SER A 221 -26.73 5.72 -31.36
CA SER A 221 -26.29 5.29 -32.69
C SER A 221 -24.84 5.59 -33.03
N SER A 222 -24.12 6.39 -32.21
CA SER A 222 -22.71 6.68 -32.47
C SER A 222 -21.98 7.23 -31.23
N VAL A 223 -20.68 6.98 -31.15
CA VAL A 223 -19.79 7.48 -30.07
C VAL A 223 -19.65 9.01 -30.11
N SER A 224 -19.65 9.60 -31.30
CA SER A 224 -19.61 11.06 -31.46
C SER A 224 -20.84 11.76 -30.88
N ASP A 225 -21.96 11.03 -30.78
CA ASP A 225 -23.18 11.53 -30.15
C ASP A 225 -23.28 11.18 -28.69
N ALA A 226 -22.49 10.19 -28.22
CA ALA A 226 -22.48 9.73 -26.83
C ALA A 226 -21.51 10.49 -25.94
N ILE A 227 -20.37 10.97 -26.47
CA ILE A 227 -19.33 11.66 -25.71
C ILE A 227 -19.38 13.16 -25.99
N VAL A 228 -19.64 13.96 -24.95
CA VAL A 228 -19.82 15.41 -25.10
C VAL A 228 -18.50 16.18 -25.13
N THR A 229 -17.53 15.78 -24.36
CA THR A 229 -16.27 16.50 -24.28
C THR A 229 -15.12 15.56 -23.95
N ARG A 230 -14.13 15.60 -24.83
CA ARG A 230 -12.77 15.25 -24.46
C ARG A 230 -12.12 16.56 -24.02
N GLU A 231 -11.94 16.75 -22.74
CA GLU A 231 -11.14 17.87 -22.27
C GLU A 231 -9.70 17.67 -22.72
N ALA A 232 -9.13 18.69 -23.31
CA ALA A 232 -7.79 18.65 -23.84
C ALA A 232 -6.77 18.59 -22.69
N ASP A 233 -5.88 17.62 -22.74
CA ASP A 233 -4.51 17.65 -22.22
C ASP A 233 -4.24 17.82 -20.72
N ASP A 234 -5.05 17.22 -19.88
CA ASP A 234 -4.72 17.06 -18.44
C ASP A 234 -4.27 15.62 -18.05
N GLY A 235 -3.71 14.84 -18.98
CA GLY A 235 -3.50 13.39 -18.82
C GLY A 235 -4.81 12.62 -19.01
N SER A 236 -5.76 13.19 -19.70
CA SER A 236 -7.15 12.78 -19.81
C SER A 236 -7.40 11.47 -20.56
N GLY A 237 -6.38 10.85 -21.12
CA GLY A 237 -6.45 9.55 -21.80
C GLY A 237 -5.89 8.38 -21.01
N ASP A 238 -5.57 8.56 -19.75
CA ASP A 238 -4.84 7.57 -18.97
C ASP A 238 -5.77 6.62 -18.20
N ILE A 239 -5.32 5.37 -18.01
CA ILE A 239 -5.95 4.41 -17.10
C ILE A 239 -5.02 4.14 -15.94
N LEU A 240 -5.49 4.42 -14.71
CA LEU A 240 -4.74 4.31 -13.48
C LEU A 240 -5.35 3.22 -12.58
N LEU A 241 -4.58 2.20 -12.28
CA LEU A 241 -4.91 1.14 -11.32
C LEU A 241 -4.01 1.31 -10.10
N LEU A 242 -4.49 2.00 -9.08
CA LEU A 242 -3.69 2.46 -7.94
C LEU A 242 -4.05 1.67 -6.69
N ALA A 243 -3.38 0.54 -6.46
CA ALA A 243 -3.49 -0.18 -5.21
C ALA A 243 -2.54 0.43 -4.18
N ARG A 244 -3.07 0.92 -3.06
CA ARG A 244 -2.27 1.48 -1.99
C ARG A 244 -2.80 1.02 -0.64
N SER A 245 -1.90 0.51 0.19
CA SER A 245 -2.16 0.21 1.59
C SER A 245 -1.08 0.89 2.43
N ASP A 246 -1.51 1.87 3.20
CA ASP A 246 -0.65 2.57 4.15
C ASP A 246 -1.25 2.37 5.53
N SER A 247 -0.57 1.57 6.32
CA SER A 247 -0.90 1.40 7.72
C SER A 247 0.03 2.27 8.55
N SER A 248 -0.24 3.55 8.59
CA SER A 248 0.29 4.39 9.66
C SER A 248 -0.27 3.85 10.98
N ALA A 249 0.43 2.87 11.49
CA ALA A 249 0.29 2.16 12.74
C ALA A 249 -0.75 2.72 13.74
N THR A 250 -1.99 2.33 13.59
CA THR A 250 -2.93 2.23 14.69
C THR A 250 -2.85 0.82 15.29
N GLY A 251 -1.62 0.36 15.52
CA GLY A 251 -1.38 -0.88 16.25
C GLY A 251 -1.76 -0.66 17.70
N SER A 252 -2.79 -1.33 18.18
CA SER A 252 -3.09 -1.42 19.60
C SER A 252 -1.86 -1.95 20.34
N ILE A 253 -1.25 -1.12 21.20
CA ILE A 253 -0.11 -1.48 22.04
C ILE A 253 -0.58 -2.27 23.28
N ALA A 254 -1.76 -2.81 23.25
CA ALA A 254 -2.26 -3.69 24.28
C ALA A 254 -1.82 -5.12 24.01
N GLY A 255 -0.69 -5.54 24.58
CA GLY A 255 -0.22 -6.92 24.53
C GLY A 255 1.28 -7.08 24.28
N SER A 256 1.82 -8.25 24.59
CA SER A 256 3.23 -8.60 24.43
C SER A 256 3.70 -8.75 22.96
N VAL A 257 2.78 -8.78 22.00
CA VAL A 257 3.08 -8.98 20.58
C VAL A 257 2.32 -7.95 19.73
N THR A 258 3.05 -7.18 18.94
CA THR A 258 2.46 -6.33 17.88
C THR A 258 2.59 -7.07 16.55
N LYS A 259 1.48 -7.43 15.95
CA LYS A 259 1.44 -8.03 14.62
C LYS A 259 0.75 -7.08 13.65
N GLN A 260 1.42 -6.75 12.56
CA GLN A 260 0.90 -5.88 11.53
C GLN A 260 1.10 -6.54 10.16
N LYS A 261 0.05 -6.58 9.38
CA LYS A 261 0.10 -6.98 7.97
C LYS A 261 -0.41 -5.85 7.10
N VAL A 262 0.40 -5.42 6.14
CA VAL A 262 0.06 -4.38 5.16
C VAL A 262 0.16 -5.00 3.78
N GLU A 263 -0.90 -4.94 3.00
CA GLU A 263 -0.96 -5.59 1.70
C GLU A 263 -1.62 -4.66 0.67
N ALA A 264 -0.95 -4.45 -0.46
CA ALA A 264 -1.50 -3.80 -1.63
C ALA A 264 -1.44 -4.76 -2.82
N LYS A 265 -2.48 -4.78 -3.66
CA LYS A 265 -2.55 -5.74 -4.75
C LYS A 265 -3.31 -5.24 -5.98
N VAL A 266 -2.70 -5.43 -7.16
CA VAL A 266 -3.36 -5.33 -8.47
C VAL A 266 -3.37 -6.70 -9.12
N LYS A 267 -4.54 -7.16 -9.52
CA LYS A 267 -4.72 -8.40 -10.28
C LYS A 267 -5.47 -8.11 -11.58
N VAL A 268 -4.89 -8.51 -12.70
CA VAL A 268 -5.55 -8.52 -14.02
C VAL A 268 -5.63 -9.97 -14.48
N ALA A 269 -6.79 -10.58 -14.34
CA ALA A 269 -6.99 -12.00 -14.62
C ALA A 269 -6.96 -12.30 -16.13
N LYS A 270 -6.72 -13.55 -16.47
CA LYS A 270 -6.88 -14.05 -17.84
C LYS A 270 -8.26 -13.70 -18.39
N GLY A 271 -8.31 -13.14 -19.61
CA GLY A 271 -9.55 -12.69 -20.24
C GLY A 271 -10.03 -11.32 -19.78
N ALA A 272 -9.28 -10.61 -18.95
CA ALA A 272 -9.46 -9.20 -18.68
C ALA A 272 -8.68 -8.35 -19.68
N PHE A 273 -9.24 -7.19 -20.04
CA PHE A 273 -8.67 -6.25 -21.01
C PHE A 273 -8.61 -4.85 -20.44
N VAL A 274 -7.46 -4.21 -20.59
CA VAL A 274 -7.26 -2.79 -20.31
C VAL A 274 -6.71 -2.14 -21.57
N LYS A 275 -7.44 -1.17 -22.13
CA LYS A 275 -7.05 -0.49 -23.35
C LYS A 275 -7.12 1.01 -23.18
N SER A 276 -5.98 1.67 -23.28
CA SER A 276 -5.84 3.11 -23.11
C SER A 276 -5.40 3.80 -24.40
N ARG A 277 -6.02 4.95 -24.70
CA ARG A 277 -5.55 5.88 -25.73
C ARG A 277 -4.40 6.77 -25.25
N GLY A 278 -4.08 6.74 -23.98
CA GLY A 278 -2.96 7.42 -23.33
C GLY A 278 -2.04 6.41 -22.64
N ASN A 279 -1.62 6.74 -21.44
CA ASN A 279 -0.81 5.87 -20.60
C ASN A 279 -1.67 4.83 -19.85
N VAL A 280 -1.04 3.75 -19.44
CA VAL A 280 -1.56 2.86 -18.39
C VAL A 280 -0.56 2.84 -17.26
N ASN A 281 -1.03 3.09 -16.05
CA ASN A 281 -0.23 2.94 -14.84
C ASN A 281 -0.90 1.92 -13.92
N GLY A 282 -0.25 0.78 -13.74
CA GLY A 282 -0.60 -0.24 -12.76
C GLY A 282 0.36 -0.15 -11.58
N SER A 283 -0.09 0.44 -10.48
CA SER A 283 0.74 0.66 -9.29
C SER A 283 0.20 -0.09 -8.10
N SER A 284 1.07 -0.81 -7.40
CA SER A 284 0.81 -1.40 -6.09
C SER A 284 1.84 -0.87 -5.10
N MET A 285 1.38 -0.25 -4.02
CA MET A 285 2.25 0.34 -3.00
C MET A 285 1.76 -0.07 -1.62
N ALA A 286 2.57 -0.85 -0.91
CA ALA A 286 2.33 -1.21 0.47
C ALA A 286 3.42 -0.59 1.35
N GLY A 287 3.01 0.08 2.43
CA GLY A 287 3.94 0.68 3.36
C GLY A 287 3.40 0.73 4.77
N ASN A 288 4.22 0.45 5.76
CA ASN A 288 3.86 0.72 7.15
C ASN A 288 4.21 2.15 7.57
N GLY A 289 4.67 2.99 6.64
CA GLY A 289 5.23 4.28 6.95
C GLY A 289 6.50 4.15 7.80
N VAL A 290 6.93 5.24 8.41
CA VAL A 290 7.96 5.17 9.44
C VAL A 290 7.29 4.78 10.74
N TYR A 291 7.39 3.50 11.15
CA TYR A 291 6.94 3.05 12.45
C TYR A 291 7.97 3.47 13.52
N ASP A 292 7.82 4.72 13.98
CA ASP A 292 8.56 5.28 15.11
C ASP A 292 7.76 4.99 16.38
N ILE A 293 8.21 3.99 17.14
CA ILE A 293 7.52 3.58 18.37
C ILE A 293 7.46 4.72 19.38
N GLU A 294 8.51 5.51 19.53
CA GLU A 294 8.50 6.65 20.44
C GLU A 294 7.43 7.68 20.04
N LYS A 295 7.35 8.00 18.76
CA LYS A 295 6.36 8.93 18.23
C LYS A 295 4.93 8.39 18.33
N THR A 296 4.75 7.09 18.11
CA THR A 296 3.43 6.43 18.20
C THR A 296 2.92 6.36 19.64
N LEU A 297 3.81 6.25 20.61
CA LEU A 297 3.48 6.19 22.02
C LEU A 297 3.34 7.58 22.66
N ARG A 298 3.88 8.63 22.03
CA ARG A 298 3.77 10.00 22.51
C ARG A 298 2.32 10.50 22.38
N PRO A 299 1.72 11.00 23.46
CA PRO A 299 0.36 11.51 23.41
C PRO A 299 0.25 12.75 22.52
N SER A 300 -0.94 13.00 22.00
CA SER A 300 -1.26 14.27 21.34
C SER A 300 -0.93 15.44 22.26
N GLY A 301 -0.19 16.44 21.76
CA GLY A 301 0.28 17.56 22.56
C GLY A 301 1.60 17.33 23.31
N TYR A 302 2.30 16.22 23.05
CA TYR A 302 3.60 15.93 23.72
C TYR A 302 4.61 17.07 23.54
N GLU A 303 4.69 17.68 22.37
CA GLU A 303 5.67 18.75 22.09
C GLU A 303 5.43 20.03 22.92
N GLN A 304 4.22 20.24 23.41
CA GLN A 304 3.84 21.37 24.26
C GLN A 304 4.09 21.12 25.76
N LEU A 305 4.45 19.90 26.14
CA LEU A 305 4.74 19.56 27.54
C LEU A 305 6.05 20.18 28.01
N SER A 306 6.13 20.46 29.31
CA SER A 306 7.38 20.86 29.97
C SER A 306 8.45 19.76 29.90
N ALA A 307 9.71 20.11 30.13
CA ALA A 307 10.81 19.13 30.14
C ALA A 307 10.60 18.02 31.18
N GLU A 308 10.02 18.34 32.35
CA GLU A 308 9.72 17.36 33.40
C GLU A 308 8.58 16.42 32.97
N GLU A 309 7.52 16.96 32.37
CA GLU A 309 6.40 16.16 31.88
C GLU A 309 6.80 15.28 30.71
N LYS A 310 7.63 15.78 29.78
CA LYS A 310 8.24 14.97 28.71
C LYS A 310 9.05 13.82 29.29
N ALA A 311 9.92 14.11 30.25
CA ALA A 311 10.75 13.07 30.91
C ALA A 311 9.91 12.03 31.66
N LYS A 312 8.76 12.44 32.24
CA LYS A 312 7.81 11.51 32.86
C LYS A 312 7.14 10.63 31.81
N LYS A 313 6.66 11.23 30.70
CA LYS A 313 6.04 10.50 29.60
C LYS A 313 7.02 9.55 28.91
N ASP A 314 8.23 9.97 28.67
CA ASP A 314 9.26 9.12 28.08
C ASP A 314 9.61 7.93 28.99
N ARG A 315 9.57 8.09 30.32
CA ARG A 315 9.68 6.96 31.26
C ARG A 315 8.49 6.01 31.18
N GLU A 316 7.27 6.54 31.09
CA GLU A 316 6.05 5.74 30.91
C GLU A 316 6.11 4.98 29.58
N ILE A 317 6.57 5.62 28.51
CA ILE A 317 6.78 5.03 27.17
C ILE A 317 7.87 3.95 27.25
N GLY A 318 9.00 4.25 27.89
CA GLY A 318 10.08 3.29 28.13
C GLY A 318 9.60 2.05 28.89
N HIS A 319 8.75 2.24 29.90
CA HIS A 319 8.13 1.15 30.64
C HIS A 319 7.23 0.27 29.74
N PHE A 320 6.45 0.89 28.85
CA PHE A 320 5.63 0.15 27.87
C PHE A 320 6.45 -0.66 26.87
N VAL A 321 7.61 -0.15 26.48
CA VAL A 321 8.51 -0.83 25.53
C VAL A 321 9.33 -1.92 26.25
N SER A 322 9.55 -1.81 27.56
CA SER A 322 10.37 -2.73 28.35
C SER A 322 9.78 -4.13 28.55
N ASP A 323 8.49 -4.33 28.27
CA ASP A 323 7.80 -5.61 28.48
C ASP A 323 8.10 -6.70 27.42
N GLY A 324 9.32 -6.79 26.91
CA GLY A 324 9.77 -7.89 26.02
C GLY A 324 8.89 -8.08 24.79
N LYS A 325 8.49 -7.01 24.11
CA LYS A 325 7.47 -7.09 23.05
C LYS A 325 8.03 -7.51 21.71
N HIS A 326 7.33 -8.45 21.10
CA HIS A 326 7.63 -8.92 19.76
C HIS A 326 7.00 -7.98 18.72
N LYS A 327 7.77 -7.57 17.71
CA LYS A 327 7.33 -6.82 16.55
C LYS A 327 7.35 -7.71 15.33
N LEU A 328 6.19 -8.03 14.80
CA LEU A 328 6.02 -8.83 13.59
C LEU A 328 5.39 -7.93 12.53
N LEU A 329 6.20 -7.45 11.59
CA LEU A 329 5.78 -6.52 10.56
C LEU A 329 5.90 -7.20 9.18
N ASP A 330 4.78 -7.43 8.52
CA ASP A 330 4.68 -8.06 7.20
C ASP A 330 4.10 -7.04 6.21
N VAL A 331 4.88 -6.64 5.23
CA VAL A 331 4.50 -5.67 4.19
C VAL A 331 4.67 -6.32 2.84
N SER A 332 3.59 -6.37 2.06
CA SER A 332 3.61 -6.97 0.74
C SER A 332 2.90 -6.13 -0.31
N SER A 333 3.56 -5.95 -1.44
CA SER A 333 3.03 -5.34 -2.66
C SER A 333 3.06 -6.35 -3.79
N GLU A 334 1.94 -6.52 -4.50
CA GLU A 334 1.83 -7.52 -5.54
C GLU A 334 1.10 -6.99 -6.77
N ILE A 335 1.66 -7.22 -7.96
CA ILE A 335 0.97 -7.05 -9.23
C ILE A 335 1.03 -8.37 -9.99
N ARG A 336 -0.15 -8.91 -10.33
CA ARG A 336 -0.29 -10.09 -11.19
C ARG A 336 -1.10 -9.76 -12.41
N ILE A 337 -0.52 -10.02 -13.58
CA ILE A 337 -1.16 -9.76 -14.86
C ILE A 337 -1.13 -11.06 -15.68
N ASP A 338 -2.33 -11.60 -15.92
CA ASP A 338 -2.59 -12.76 -16.79
C ASP A 338 -3.47 -12.34 -18.00
N GLY A 339 -3.92 -11.09 -18.04
CA GLY A 339 -4.77 -10.51 -19.08
C GLY A 339 -4.01 -9.66 -20.09
N VAL A 340 -4.74 -8.84 -20.82
CA VAL A 340 -4.21 -7.97 -21.87
C VAL A 340 -4.24 -6.52 -21.46
N ILE A 341 -3.12 -5.84 -21.57
CA ILE A 341 -3.01 -4.39 -21.33
C ILE A 341 -2.38 -3.74 -22.56
N THR A 342 -3.04 -2.72 -23.10
CA THR A 342 -2.56 -1.94 -24.24
C THR A 342 -2.61 -0.46 -23.92
N ALA A 343 -1.49 0.23 -24.06
CA ALA A 343 -1.36 1.67 -23.94
C ALA A 343 -0.91 2.27 -25.27
N ALA A 344 -1.58 3.33 -25.72
CA ALA A 344 -1.16 4.08 -26.92
C ALA A 344 0.04 5.02 -26.65
N LYS A 345 0.47 5.12 -25.40
CA LYS A 345 1.69 5.81 -24.98
C LYS A 345 2.53 4.89 -24.11
N ASP A 346 2.77 5.24 -22.87
CA ASP A 346 3.57 4.48 -21.94
C ASP A 346 2.74 3.49 -21.12
N LEU A 347 3.34 2.36 -20.79
CA LEU A 347 2.80 1.38 -19.85
C LEU A 347 3.78 1.18 -18.71
N ASP A 348 3.37 1.65 -17.53
CA ASP A 348 4.16 1.54 -16.31
C ASP A 348 3.50 0.57 -15.33
N VAL A 349 4.27 -0.39 -14.85
CA VAL A 349 3.85 -1.38 -13.84
C VAL A 349 4.81 -1.32 -12.67
N ASN A 350 4.34 -0.78 -11.54
CA ASN A 350 5.20 -0.48 -10.39
C ASN A 350 4.70 -1.17 -9.12
N SER A 351 5.54 -2.00 -8.51
CA SER A 351 5.29 -2.63 -7.22
C SER A 351 6.29 -2.14 -6.18
N VAL A 352 5.82 -1.57 -5.08
CA VAL A 352 6.67 -1.03 -4.02
C VAL A 352 6.21 -1.54 -2.65
N ALA A 353 7.13 -2.13 -1.90
CA ALA A 353 6.91 -2.53 -0.51
C ALA A 353 7.93 -1.84 0.40
N GLU A 354 7.45 -1.05 1.36
CA GLU A 354 8.28 -0.32 2.32
C GLU A 354 7.98 -0.78 3.75
N ASN A 355 8.94 -1.39 4.42
CA ASN A 355 8.81 -1.87 5.79
C ASN A 355 9.85 -1.23 6.69
N ARG A 356 9.44 -0.26 7.49
CA ARG A 356 10.33 0.56 8.28
C ARG A 356 9.98 0.55 9.75
N LEU A 357 10.87 0.00 10.56
CA LEU A 357 10.84 0.06 12.02
C LEU A 357 12.05 0.88 12.48
N VAL A 358 11.83 2.11 12.91
CA VAL A 358 12.90 3.01 13.29
C VAL A 358 12.76 3.47 14.74
N LYS A 359 13.90 3.78 15.39
CA LYS A 359 13.99 4.23 16.78
C LYS A 359 13.23 3.33 17.76
N SER A 360 13.20 2.04 17.46
CA SER A 360 12.60 1.05 18.34
C SER A 360 13.61 0.67 19.42
N SER A 361 13.39 1.10 20.65
CA SER A 361 14.25 0.76 21.77
C SER A 361 13.46 0.16 22.91
N THR A 362 14.06 -0.82 23.57
CA THR A 362 13.57 -1.37 24.82
C THR A 362 14.54 -1.03 25.91
N THR A 363 14.07 -0.27 26.89
CA THR A 363 14.85 0.02 28.09
C THR A 363 14.10 -0.47 29.30
N MET A 364 14.77 -1.12 30.20
CA MET A 364 14.15 -1.58 31.42
C MET A 364 13.99 -0.43 32.43
N ALA A 365 12.77 -0.12 32.80
CA ALA A 365 12.45 1.04 33.65
C ALA A 365 12.08 0.68 35.11
N ASP A 366 11.76 -0.57 35.43
CA ASP A 366 11.23 -0.89 36.76
C ASP A 366 11.59 -2.30 37.25
N LEU A 367 11.94 -2.38 38.53
CA LEU A 367 12.26 -3.62 39.28
C LEU A 367 11.03 -4.49 39.60
N SER A 368 9.83 -3.95 39.48
CA SER A 368 8.60 -4.64 39.90
C SER A 368 8.16 -5.77 38.97
N THR A 369 8.72 -5.83 37.78
CA THR A 369 8.39 -6.82 36.73
C THR A 369 9.53 -7.83 36.48
N GLY A 370 10.53 -7.92 37.36
CA GLY A 370 11.62 -8.87 37.21
C GLY A 370 11.12 -10.31 37.14
N LEU A 371 11.45 -11.02 36.07
CA LEU A 371 11.31 -12.48 36.02
C LEU A 371 12.15 -13.10 37.13
N THR A 372 11.53 -13.91 37.97
CA THR A 372 12.23 -14.74 38.94
C THR A 372 12.63 -16.04 38.23
N LEU A 373 13.91 -16.20 37.98
CA LEU A 373 14.44 -17.49 37.53
C LEU A 373 14.67 -18.39 38.74
N GLU A 374 13.89 -19.43 38.91
CA GLU A 374 14.16 -20.46 39.88
C GLU A 374 15.30 -21.37 39.39
N ILE A 375 16.52 -21.03 39.73
CA ILE A 375 17.67 -21.90 39.54
C ILE A 375 18.02 -22.49 40.90
N LEU A 376 17.92 -23.80 41.04
CA LEU A 376 18.29 -24.55 42.26
C LEU A 376 17.49 -24.19 43.54
N GLY A 377 16.19 -23.86 43.38
CA GLY A 377 15.32 -23.65 44.55
C GLY A 377 15.46 -22.31 45.24
N THR A 378 16.20 -21.36 44.68
CA THR A 378 16.28 -19.98 45.13
C THR A 378 15.87 -19.03 44.03
N ALA A 379 14.80 -18.24 44.26
CA ALA A 379 14.38 -17.18 43.38
C ALA A 379 15.44 -16.06 43.38
N THR A 380 16.22 -15.96 42.29
CA THR A 380 17.14 -14.84 42.08
C THR A 380 16.48 -13.85 41.11
N PRO A 381 16.16 -12.63 41.54
CA PRO A 381 15.69 -11.61 40.64
C PRO A 381 16.81 -11.27 39.66
N PHE A 382 16.47 -11.11 38.36
CA PHE A 382 17.40 -10.57 37.38
C PHE A 382 16.71 -9.52 36.52
N ASN A 383 17.51 -8.61 35.99
CA ASN A 383 17.05 -7.55 35.13
C ASN A 383 17.14 -8.01 33.68
N GLU A 384 16.05 -7.95 32.95
CA GLU A 384 16.07 -8.27 31.53
C GLU A 384 15.49 -7.15 30.67
N ALA A 385 16.12 -6.92 29.55
CA ALA A 385 15.61 -6.11 28.45
C ALA A 385 15.71 -6.95 27.19
N VAL A 386 14.61 -7.57 26.78
CA VAL A 386 14.55 -8.44 25.61
C VAL A 386 13.69 -7.80 24.53
N TYR A 387 14.22 -7.77 23.33
CA TYR A 387 13.54 -7.24 22.15
C TYR A 387 13.58 -8.24 21.00
N TYR A 388 12.47 -8.39 20.33
CA TYR A 388 12.34 -9.24 19.13
C TYR A 388 11.68 -8.45 18.01
N ALA A 389 12.34 -8.36 16.86
CA ALA A 389 11.78 -7.78 15.64
C ALA A 389 11.90 -8.78 14.49
N ASP A 390 10.82 -8.98 13.75
CA ASP A 390 10.75 -9.80 12.55
C ASP A 390 10.04 -8.98 11.47
N LEU A 391 10.80 -8.52 10.47
CA LEU A 391 10.33 -7.74 9.35
C LEU A 391 10.34 -8.60 8.10
N LYS A 392 9.18 -8.68 7.45
CA LYS A 392 9.04 -9.32 6.15
C LYS A 392 8.57 -8.31 5.13
N THR A 393 9.32 -8.18 4.05
CA THR A 393 9.04 -7.24 2.97
C THR A 393 9.04 -7.98 1.65
N SER A 394 7.98 -7.83 0.88
CA SER A 394 7.90 -8.50 -0.43
C SER A 394 7.30 -7.58 -1.47
N SER A 395 8.02 -7.35 -2.54
CA SER A 395 7.53 -6.71 -3.76
C SER A 395 7.56 -7.69 -4.92
N LEU A 396 6.44 -7.86 -5.61
CA LEU A 396 6.30 -8.84 -6.69
C LEU A 396 5.56 -8.26 -7.89
N ILE A 397 6.16 -8.40 -9.08
CA ILE A 397 5.49 -8.28 -10.36
C ILE A 397 5.52 -9.66 -11.04
N SER A 398 4.35 -10.15 -11.45
CA SER A 398 4.21 -11.44 -12.14
C SER A 398 3.37 -11.29 -13.40
N ILE A 399 4.01 -11.50 -14.55
CA ILE A 399 3.37 -11.50 -15.87
C ILE A 399 3.23 -12.96 -16.32
N GLY A 400 1.98 -13.44 -16.36
CA GLY A 400 1.68 -14.85 -16.67
C GLY A 400 1.84 -15.19 -18.16
N ASN A 401 1.85 -16.49 -18.48
CA ASN A 401 2.12 -17.02 -19.84
C ASN A 401 1.16 -16.49 -20.92
N GLU A 402 -0.07 -16.18 -20.55
CA GLU A 402 -1.07 -15.71 -21.51
C GLU A 402 -1.25 -14.19 -21.48
N ALA A 403 -0.49 -13.51 -20.64
CA ALA A 403 -0.50 -12.07 -20.56
C ALA A 403 0.13 -11.45 -21.81
N SER A 404 -0.45 -10.34 -22.25
CA SER A 404 0.10 -9.51 -23.31
C SER A 404 0.07 -8.04 -22.90
N LEU A 405 1.25 -7.47 -22.71
CA LEU A 405 1.45 -6.07 -22.37
C LEU A 405 2.03 -5.35 -23.59
N SER A 406 1.38 -4.29 -24.04
CA SER A 406 1.81 -3.51 -25.21
C SER A 406 1.75 -2.02 -24.94
N ALA A 407 2.82 -1.32 -25.25
CA ALA A 407 2.91 0.13 -25.26
C ALA A 407 3.41 0.62 -26.62
N ASP A 408 2.80 1.67 -27.16
CA ASP A 408 3.28 2.27 -28.40
C ASP A 408 4.56 3.10 -28.22
N GLN A 409 4.91 3.42 -26.96
CA GLN A 409 6.16 4.08 -26.57
C GLN A 409 6.94 3.20 -25.58
N ASN A 410 7.01 3.56 -24.33
CA ASN A 410 7.84 2.87 -23.34
C ASN A 410 7.01 1.86 -22.54
N LEU A 411 7.64 0.73 -22.18
CA LEU A 411 7.10 -0.26 -21.27
C LEU A 411 8.07 -0.44 -20.11
N SER A 412 7.59 -0.21 -18.88
CA SER A 412 8.40 -0.42 -17.68
C SER A 412 7.74 -1.38 -16.69
N LEU A 413 8.54 -2.28 -16.13
CA LEU A 413 8.21 -3.12 -14.98
C LEU A 413 9.21 -2.82 -13.88
N ASP A 414 8.76 -2.27 -12.77
CA ASP A 414 9.61 -1.84 -11.67
C ASP A 414 9.15 -2.39 -10.32
N SER A 415 9.98 -3.23 -9.69
CA SER A 415 9.71 -3.83 -8.39
C SER A 415 10.73 -3.36 -7.36
N VAL A 416 10.26 -2.83 -6.23
CA VAL A 416 11.12 -2.28 -5.18
C VAL A 416 10.69 -2.81 -3.81
N ALA A 417 11.63 -3.39 -3.07
CA ALA A 417 11.49 -3.68 -1.65
C ALA A 417 12.48 -2.81 -0.85
N ASP A 418 11.99 -2.12 0.16
CA ASP A 418 12.80 -1.29 1.07
C ASP A 418 12.52 -1.72 2.51
N THR A 419 13.53 -2.28 3.17
CA THR A 419 13.45 -2.74 4.55
C THR A 419 14.43 -1.98 5.41
N LYS A 420 13.91 -1.28 6.42
CA LYS A 420 14.72 -0.55 7.39
C LYS A 420 14.37 -0.98 8.81
N LEU A 421 15.36 -1.54 9.52
CA LEU A 421 15.25 -1.94 10.91
C LEU A 421 16.29 -1.17 11.75
N GLU A 422 15.83 -0.26 12.59
CA GLU A 422 16.64 0.37 13.64
C GLU A 422 16.08 -0.01 15.00
N ALA A 423 16.76 -0.88 15.72
CA ALA A 423 16.29 -1.40 17.00
C ALA A 423 17.40 -1.46 18.05
N GLY A 424 17.04 -1.20 19.29
CA GLY A 424 17.97 -1.25 20.40
C GLY A 424 17.35 -1.81 21.68
N THR A 425 18.18 -2.45 22.50
CA THR A 425 17.80 -2.83 23.85
C THR A 425 18.89 -2.42 24.84
N SER A 426 18.49 -1.93 26.00
CA SER A 426 19.45 -1.47 27.00
C SER A 426 18.92 -1.67 28.42
N THR A 427 19.82 -2.08 29.33
CA THR A 427 19.54 -2.10 30.75
C THR A 427 20.01 -0.83 31.49
N SER A 428 20.45 0.20 30.77
CA SER A 428 21.14 1.36 31.32
C SER A 428 20.26 2.35 32.11
N LEU A 429 18.95 2.29 32.02
CA LEU A 429 18.05 3.16 32.79
C LEU A 429 18.05 2.90 34.31
N PHE A 430 18.63 1.79 34.74
CA PHE A 430 18.81 1.47 36.15
C PHE A 430 19.72 2.41 36.92
N ASN A 431 20.55 3.19 36.24
CA ASN A 431 21.49 4.11 36.89
C ASN A 431 20.84 5.33 37.56
N LEU A 432 19.54 5.54 37.38
CA LEU A 432 18.82 6.65 38.02
C LEU A 432 18.36 6.36 39.46
N PHE A 433 18.34 5.08 39.87
CA PHE A 433 17.94 4.66 41.22
C PHE A 433 19.07 3.87 41.85
N ASN A 434 19.97 4.59 42.47
CA ASN A 434 21.14 4.03 43.18
C ASN A 434 20.71 3.34 44.48
N THR A 435 20.11 2.15 44.41
CA THR A 435 19.79 1.34 45.59
C THR A 435 20.72 0.14 45.67
N GLU A 436 21.16 -0.22 46.87
CA GLU A 436 22.05 -1.39 47.10
C GLU A 436 21.51 -2.70 46.50
N LEU A 437 20.20 -2.80 46.27
CA LEU A 437 19.56 -3.95 45.67
C LEU A 437 19.90 -4.10 44.17
N THR A 438 20.04 -3.01 43.43
CA THR A 438 20.31 -3.04 41.97
C THR A 438 21.73 -3.47 41.64
N GLN A 439 22.67 -3.32 42.57
CA GLN A 439 24.08 -3.68 42.38
C GLN A 439 24.36 -5.18 42.44
N LYS A 440 23.43 -5.97 42.99
CA LYS A 440 23.61 -7.42 43.22
C LYS A 440 22.87 -8.30 42.20
N VAL A 441 22.19 -7.71 41.25
CA VAL A 441 21.32 -8.42 40.32
C VAL A 441 21.97 -8.53 38.93
N PRO A 442 22.07 -9.74 38.36
CA PRO A 442 22.53 -9.89 36.98
C PRO A 442 21.56 -9.18 35.99
N SER A 443 22.10 -8.62 34.93
CA SER A 443 21.33 -7.97 33.91
C SER A 443 21.55 -8.63 32.55
N VAL A 444 20.49 -8.78 31.80
CA VAL A 444 20.52 -9.31 30.43
C VAL A 444 19.86 -8.31 29.47
N ALA A 445 20.63 -7.81 28.53
CA ALA A 445 20.10 -7.09 27.36
C ALA A 445 20.17 -8.04 26.16
N ALA A 446 19.04 -8.33 25.55
CA ALA A 446 18.99 -9.25 24.41
C ALA A 446 18.14 -8.69 23.27
N ILE A 447 18.64 -8.76 22.05
CA ILE A 447 17.90 -8.42 20.84
C ILE A 447 17.98 -9.57 19.84
N VAL A 448 16.82 -9.88 19.24
CA VAL A 448 16.73 -10.74 18.07
C VAL A 448 16.15 -9.90 16.94
N ALA A 449 16.94 -9.70 15.90
CA ALA A 449 16.58 -8.91 14.71
C ALA A 449 16.51 -9.83 13.50
N LEU A 450 15.31 -10.02 12.95
CA LEU A 450 15.09 -10.79 11.75
C LEU A 450 14.56 -9.85 10.67
N ALA A 451 15.15 -9.92 9.47
CA ALA A 451 14.65 -9.20 8.30
C ALA A 451 14.75 -10.10 7.06
N ASP A 452 13.64 -10.27 6.37
CA ASP A 452 13.55 -10.98 5.09
C ASP A 452 12.93 -10.02 4.07
N SER A 453 13.75 -9.53 3.15
CA SER A 453 13.37 -8.55 2.12
C SER A 453 13.54 -9.17 0.74
N SER A 454 12.54 -8.97 -0.12
CA SER A 454 12.58 -9.51 -1.47
C SER A 454 11.89 -8.63 -2.49
N SER A 455 12.55 -8.38 -3.59
CA SER A 455 11.99 -7.79 -4.79
C SER A 455 12.09 -8.78 -5.95
N THR A 456 10.99 -8.99 -6.69
CA THR A 456 10.96 -9.99 -7.75
C THR A 456 10.13 -9.52 -8.94
N VAL A 457 10.66 -9.73 -10.15
CA VAL A 457 9.93 -9.58 -11.41
C VAL A 457 9.98 -10.92 -12.17
N ASN A 458 8.81 -11.52 -12.39
CA ASN A 458 8.64 -12.74 -13.16
C ASN A 458 7.91 -12.44 -14.47
N VAL A 459 8.48 -12.82 -15.61
CA VAL A 459 7.89 -12.60 -16.93
C VAL A 459 7.80 -13.92 -17.68
N ALA A 460 6.60 -14.35 -18.00
CA ALA A 460 6.30 -15.53 -18.81
C ALA A 460 5.50 -15.21 -20.09
N GLY A 461 4.85 -14.04 -20.12
CA GLY A 461 4.00 -13.56 -21.20
C GLY A 461 4.72 -12.67 -22.21
N SER A 462 3.93 -11.99 -23.06
CA SER A 462 4.44 -11.10 -24.11
C SER A 462 4.57 -9.66 -23.62
N LEU A 463 5.73 -9.06 -23.80
CA LEU A 463 5.99 -7.65 -23.62
C LEU A 463 6.36 -7.02 -24.95
N LYS A 464 5.60 -5.98 -25.35
CA LYS A 464 5.83 -5.25 -26.57
C LYS A 464 6.00 -3.76 -26.28
N ALA A 465 7.16 -3.22 -26.57
CA ALA A 465 7.45 -1.80 -26.47
C ALA A 465 7.68 -1.19 -27.85
N GLY A 466 7.02 -0.05 -28.13
CA GLY A 466 7.26 0.69 -29.36
C GLY A 466 8.62 1.37 -29.36
N LYS A 467 9.17 1.67 -28.19
CA LYS A 467 10.45 2.34 -28.00
C LYS A 467 11.32 1.64 -26.96
N ASP A 468 11.20 1.96 -25.70
CA ASP A 468 12.10 1.44 -24.67
C ASP A 468 11.40 0.38 -23.79
N LEU A 469 12.13 -0.69 -23.44
CA LEU A 469 11.72 -1.71 -22.48
C LEU A 469 12.63 -1.68 -21.27
N THR A 470 12.07 -1.42 -20.10
CA THR A 470 12.78 -1.43 -18.83
C THR A 470 12.18 -2.48 -17.89
N ILE A 471 13.02 -3.32 -17.32
CA ILE A 471 12.62 -4.28 -16.29
C ILE A 471 13.61 -4.13 -15.14
N THR A 472 13.13 -3.67 -14.00
CA THR A 472 13.96 -3.45 -12.83
C THR A 472 13.44 -4.18 -11.60
N SER A 473 14.37 -4.64 -10.79
CA SER A 473 14.12 -5.17 -9.45
C SER A 473 15.15 -4.57 -8.51
N ALA A 474 14.72 -4.00 -7.41
CA ALA A 474 15.60 -3.43 -6.41
C ALA A 474 15.19 -3.86 -4.99
N ASP A 475 16.17 -4.28 -4.20
CA ASP A 475 16.00 -4.58 -2.79
C ASP A 475 17.03 -3.81 -1.97
N ASP A 476 16.53 -2.96 -1.06
CA ASP A 476 17.34 -2.18 -0.14
C ASP A 476 17.10 -2.68 1.31
N LEU A 477 18.16 -3.21 1.94
CA LEU A 477 18.12 -3.74 3.29
C LEU A 477 19.04 -2.96 4.22
N THR A 478 18.46 -2.17 5.11
CA THR A 478 19.21 -1.42 6.14
C THR A 478 18.87 -1.93 7.52
N VAL A 479 19.89 -2.37 8.27
CA VAL A 479 19.70 -2.87 9.64
C VAL A 479 20.71 -2.24 10.58
N GLU A 480 20.21 -1.57 11.61
CA GLU A 480 20.98 -1.12 12.76
C GLU A 480 20.38 -1.75 14.02
N ALA A 481 21.11 -2.67 14.66
CA ALA A 481 20.66 -3.34 15.87
C ALA A 481 21.71 -3.24 16.97
N SER A 482 21.27 -2.90 18.18
CA SER A 482 22.17 -2.78 19.33
C SER A 482 21.60 -3.42 20.59
N ALA A 483 22.44 -4.12 21.33
CA ALA A 483 22.14 -4.60 22.67
C ALA A 483 23.20 -4.08 23.65
N THR A 484 22.77 -3.43 24.73
CA THR A 484 23.70 -2.84 25.72
C THR A 484 23.30 -3.22 27.11
N ALA A 485 24.12 -4.01 27.80
CA ALA A 485 24.03 -4.22 29.22
C ALA A 485 24.98 -3.26 29.95
N ALA A 486 24.41 -2.20 30.54
CA ALA A 486 25.20 -1.16 31.19
C ALA A 486 24.83 -1.00 32.67
N THR A 487 25.83 -0.85 33.53
CA THR A 487 25.66 -0.53 34.95
C THR A 487 26.80 0.34 35.45
N LYS A 488 26.52 1.17 36.46
CA LYS A 488 27.54 2.00 37.08
C LYS A 488 28.40 1.19 38.02
N GLU A 489 27.79 0.37 38.84
CA GLU A 489 28.46 -0.55 39.78
C GLU A 489 27.80 -1.91 39.66
N SER A 490 28.57 -2.99 39.54
CA SER A 490 28.02 -4.34 39.48
C SER A 490 28.76 -5.32 40.37
N LYS A 491 27.99 -6.06 41.15
CA LYS A 491 28.40 -7.24 41.89
C LYS A 491 27.84 -8.53 41.28
N ALA A 492 27.36 -8.47 40.03
CA ALA A 492 26.80 -9.58 39.28
C ALA A 492 27.23 -9.54 37.82
N VAL A 493 27.11 -10.66 37.13
CA VAL A 493 27.44 -10.76 35.69
C VAL A 493 26.45 -9.95 34.85
N GLN A 494 26.97 -9.13 33.97
CA GLN A 494 26.21 -8.39 32.96
C GLN A 494 26.32 -9.09 31.61
N THR A 495 25.21 -9.29 30.94
CA THR A 495 25.19 -10.01 29.65
C THR A 495 24.49 -9.22 28.60
N SER A 496 25.11 -9.09 27.42
CA SER A 496 24.53 -8.52 26.24
C SER A 496 24.53 -9.56 25.12
N ILE A 497 23.36 -9.76 24.48
CA ILE A 497 23.20 -10.76 23.41
C ILE A 497 22.53 -10.09 22.23
N LEU A 498 23.14 -10.21 21.05
CA LEU A 498 22.54 -9.83 19.80
C LEU A 498 22.54 -11.02 18.84
N VAL A 499 21.39 -11.30 18.27
CA VAL A 499 21.24 -12.27 17.17
C VAL A 499 20.53 -11.58 16.02
N ALA A 500 21.18 -11.52 14.87
CA ALA A 500 20.60 -10.98 13.64
C ALA A 500 20.64 -12.04 12.53
N LYS A 501 19.49 -12.27 11.87
CA LYS A 501 19.41 -13.06 10.66
C LYS A 501 18.71 -12.22 9.58
N LEU A 502 19.46 -11.93 8.54
CA LEU A 502 19.12 -10.91 7.56
C LEU A 502 19.21 -11.53 6.17
N LYS A 503 18.15 -11.35 5.40
CA LYS A 503 18.08 -11.81 4.02
C LYS A 503 17.58 -10.69 3.12
N GLY A 504 18.32 -10.46 2.01
CA GLY A 504 17.97 -9.49 0.97
C GLY A 504 18.07 -10.12 -0.40
N THR A 505 17.01 -10.03 -1.19
CA THR A 505 17.01 -10.66 -2.53
C THR A 505 16.40 -9.75 -3.58
N SER A 506 17.06 -9.65 -4.73
CA SER A 506 16.54 -9.00 -5.91
C SER A 506 16.63 -9.92 -7.11
N ASP A 507 15.49 -10.29 -7.70
CA ASP A 507 15.44 -11.29 -8.75
C ASP A 507 14.61 -10.83 -9.95
N ILE A 508 15.13 -11.08 -11.16
CA ILE A 508 14.40 -10.96 -12.42
C ILE A 508 14.45 -12.32 -13.12
N ASN A 509 13.28 -12.90 -13.39
CA ASN A 509 13.15 -14.19 -14.04
C ASN A 509 12.31 -14.03 -15.32
N VAL A 510 12.94 -14.05 -16.48
CA VAL A 510 12.30 -14.06 -17.78
C VAL A 510 12.31 -15.48 -18.32
N GLN A 511 11.12 -16.08 -18.40
CA GLN A 511 10.95 -17.50 -18.78
C GLN A 511 11.12 -17.70 -20.29
N SER A 512 11.34 -18.94 -20.71
CA SER A 512 11.49 -19.31 -22.14
C SER A 512 10.20 -19.12 -22.95
N SER A 513 9.04 -19.04 -22.29
CA SER A 513 7.76 -18.71 -22.92
C SER A 513 7.56 -17.23 -23.19
N ALA A 514 8.36 -16.36 -22.56
CA ALA A 514 8.23 -14.93 -22.73
C ALA A 514 8.63 -14.47 -24.13
N LEU A 515 7.91 -13.48 -24.64
CA LEU A 515 8.24 -12.79 -25.90
C LEU A 515 8.57 -11.34 -25.57
N LEU A 516 9.80 -10.93 -25.85
CA LEU A 516 10.25 -9.56 -25.70
C LEU A 516 10.37 -8.93 -27.09
N ASP A 517 9.42 -8.06 -27.45
CA ASP A 517 9.30 -7.42 -28.76
C ASP A 517 9.51 -5.90 -28.66
N ILE A 518 10.49 -5.37 -29.40
CA ILE A 518 10.78 -3.94 -29.49
C ILE A 518 10.62 -3.51 -30.93
N VAL A 519 9.69 -2.62 -31.17
CA VAL A 519 9.11 -2.41 -32.51
C VAL A 519 9.94 -1.54 -33.43
N LYS A 520 11.01 -0.83 -33.02
CA LYS A 520 11.77 0.02 -33.96
C LYS A 520 13.22 0.32 -33.61
N ASP A 521 13.97 0.62 -34.68
CA ASP A 521 15.36 0.99 -34.90
C ASP A 521 16.03 1.97 -33.90
N ALA A 522 15.38 2.34 -32.79
CA ALA A 522 15.88 3.27 -31.81
C ALA A 522 15.60 2.84 -30.35
N GLY A 523 15.04 1.66 -30.13
CA GLY A 523 14.62 1.25 -28.78
C GLY A 523 15.79 0.70 -27.95
N LYS A 524 15.75 0.99 -26.65
CA LYS A 524 16.67 0.46 -25.65
C LYS A 524 16.01 -0.62 -24.82
N VAL A 525 16.80 -1.62 -24.41
CA VAL A 525 16.40 -2.61 -23.42
C VAL A 525 17.29 -2.47 -22.21
N GLU A 526 16.67 -2.30 -21.05
CA GLU A 526 17.38 -2.32 -19.77
C GLU A 526 16.73 -3.35 -18.85
N ILE A 527 17.52 -4.34 -18.41
CA ILE A 527 17.10 -5.33 -17.43
C ILE A 527 18.10 -5.27 -16.28
N SER A 528 17.67 -4.81 -15.12
CA SER A 528 18.56 -4.52 -14.00
C SER A 528 18.03 -5.04 -12.69
N SER A 529 18.78 -5.92 -12.04
CA SER A 529 18.52 -6.39 -10.67
C SER A 529 19.58 -5.83 -9.74
N ASN A 530 19.14 -5.15 -8.68
CA ASN A 530 20.03 -4.52 -7.71
C ASN A 530 19.63 -4.92 -6.29
N GLN A 531 20.59 -5.44 -5.53
CA GLN A 531 20.46 -5.66 -4.10
C GLN A 531 21.51 -4.84 -3.36
N ASN A 532 21.07 -3.99 -2.43
CA ASN A 532 21.94 -3.18 -1.59
C ASN A 532 21.69 -3.55 -0.12
N SER A 533 22.74 -3.64 0.66
CA SER A 533 22.64 -3.86 2.10
C SER A 533 23.58 -2.97 2.90
N SER A 534 23.08 -2.50 4.04
CA SER A 534 23.86 -1.80 5.06
C SER A 534 23.50 -2.37 6.42
N VAL A 535 24.47 -2.99 7.10
CA VAL A 535 24.23 -3.74 8.34
C VAL A 535 25.18 -3.30 9.41
N LYS A 536 24.63 -2.84 10.53
CA LYS A 536 25.37 -2.50 11.73
C LYS A 536 24.76 -3.20 12.94
N THR A 537 25.52 -4.10 13.55
CA THR A 537 25.09 -4.81 14.75
C THR A 537 26.13 -4.64 15.87
N GLU A 538 25.68 -4.27 17.04
CA GLU A 538 26.54 -4.01 18.18
C GLU A 538 25.98 -4.63 19.45
N SER A 539 26.78 -5.47 20.11
CA SER A 539 26.50 -6.00 21.44
C SER A 539 27.55 -5.49 22.42
N SER A 540 27.14 -4.81 23.46
CA SER A 540 28.09 -4.20 24.39
C SER A 540 27.73 -4.44 25.87
N VAL A 541 28.74 -4.62 26.67
CA VAL A 541 28.67 -4.61 28.16
C VAL A 541 29.54 -3.48 28.68
N VAL A 542 28.93 -2.60 29.46
CA VAL A 542 29.64 -1.46 30.06
C VAL A 542 29.44 -1.50 31.59
N VAL A 543 30.51 -1.78 32.34
CA VAL A 543 30.54 -1.75 33.81
C VAL A 543 31.57 -0.73 34.22
N GLN A 544 31.16 0.38 34.85
CA GLN A 544 32.08 1.45 35.23
C GLN A 544 32.94 1.06 36.46
N ASP A 545 32.33 0.39 37.42
CA ASP A 545 33.03 -0.11 38.59
C ASP A 545 32.42 -1.45 39.03
N GLY A 546 33.20 -2.54 39.05
CA GLY A 546 32.61 -3.85 39.26
C GLY A 546 33.59 -4.93 39.69
N SER A 547 33.09 -5.86 40.49
CA SER A 547 33.85 -7.02 41.01
C SER A 547 33.61 -8.28 40.16
N TYR A 548 32.69 -8.27 39.19
CA TYR A 548 32.28 -9.41 38.36
C TYR A 548 32.39 -9.11 36.87
N GLY A 549 32.31 -10.17 36.07
CA GLY A 549 32.56 -10.10 34.64
C GLY A 549 31.38 -9.63 33.81
N GLY A 550 31.67 -9.27 32.57
CA GLY A 550 30.71 -9.02 31.51
C GLY A 550 30.83 -10.06 30.40
N LEU A 551 29.73 -10.31 29.70
CA LEU A 551 29.66 -11.17 28.51
C LEU A 551 28.90 -10.44 27.39
N ALA A 552 29.58 -10.13 26.31
CA ALA A 552 28.97 -9.61 25.10
C ALA A 552 29.01 -10.67 23.99
N PHE A 553 27.88 -10.93 23.38
CA PHE A 553 27.74 -11.88 22.28
C PHE A 553 27.00 -11.24 21.10
N ASN A 554 27.57 -11.31 19.89
CA ASN A 554 26.93 -10.86 18.65
C ASN A 554 27.06 -11.96 17.60
N TYR A 555 25.92 -12.43 17.13
CA TYR A 555 25.82 -13.33 15.98
C TYR A 555 25.00 -12.63 14.88
N THR A 556 25.62 -12.41 13.75
CA THR A 556 24.97 -11.79 12.58
C THR A 556 25.18 -12.66 11.36
N GLU A 557 24.09 -13.07 10.75
CA GLU A 557 24.04 -13.79 9.48
C GLU A 557 23.41 -12.89 8.43
N LEU A 558 24.10 -12.67 7.31
CA LEU A 558 23.64 -11.88 6.18
C LEU A 558 23.68 -12.75 4.92
N ASP A 559 22.51 -12.98 4.32
CA ASP A 559 22.35 -13.71 3.06
C ASP A 559 21.72 -12.78 2.03
N THR A 560 22.49 -12.37 1.03
CA THR A 560 22.02 -11.45 -0.01
C THR A 560 22.39 -11.92 -1.39
N HIS A 561 21.46 -11.75 -2.34
CA HIS A 561 21.76 -12.03 -3.74
C HIS A 561 20.94 -11.16 -4.69
N SER A 562 21.48 -11.00 -5.89
CA SER A 562 20.83 -10.35 -7.02
C SER A 562 21.03 -11.19 -8.27
N ASN A 563 19.93 -11.53 -8.94
CA ASN A 563 19.96 -12.39 -10.11
C ASN A 563 19.14 -11.84 -11.28
N VAL A 564 19.63 -12.04 -12.48
CA VAL A 564 18.87 -11.92 -13.72
C VAL A 564 18.95 -13.23 -14.47
N LEU A 565 17.82 -13.93 -14.56
CA LEU A 565 17.68 -15.14 -15.35
C LEU A 565 16.90 -14.81 -16.62
N LEU A 566 17.58 -14.79 -17.75
CA LEU A 566 17.01 -14.51 -19.07
C LEU A 566 17.03 -15.77 -19.91
N ASN A 567 15.87 -16.43 -20.04
CA ASN A 567 15.72 -17.69 -20.80
C ASN A 567 15.12 -17.50 -22.20
N THR A 568 14.96 -16.27 -22.65
CA THR A 568 14.45 -15.90 -23.98
C THR A 568 15.33 -14.83 -24.61
N GLY A 569 15.23 -14.67 -25.91
CA GLY A 569 15.87 -13.59 -26.65
C GLY A 569 14.87 -12.50 -27.05
N PHE A 570 15.39 -11.46 -27.67
CA PHE A 570 14.59 -10.39 -28.25
C PHE A 570 14.19 -10.76 -29.70
N THR A 571 12.97 -10.41 -30.10
CA THR A 571 12.45 -10.73 -31.44
C THR A 571 12.90 -9.74 -32.52
N ASN A 572 13.36 -8.54 -32.12
CA ASN A 572 13.84 -7.49 -33.01
C ASN A 572 15.21 -6.97 -32.57
N GLU A 573 15.91 -6.29 -33.46
CA GLU A 573 17.19 -5.66 -33.17
C GLU A 573 16.98 -4.41 -32.30
N ALA A 574 17.29 -4.50 -31.03
CA ALA A 574 17.41 -3.34 -30.16
C ALA A 574 18.75 -2.62 -30.44
N LEU A 575 18.74 -1.29 -30.47
CA LEU A 575 19.97 -0.50 -30.65
C LEU A 575 20.95 -0.69 -29.49
N GLU A 576 20.41 -0.84 -28.30
CA GLU A 576 21.18 -0.99 -27.07
C GLU A 576 20.46 -1.93 -26.12
N ALA A 577 21.15 -2.94 -25.62
CA ALA A 577 20.65 -3.83 -24.59
C ALA A 577 21.65 -3.90 -23.43
N SER A 578 21.16 -3.66 -22.22
CA SER A 578 21.90 -3.77 -20.97
C SER A 578 21.23 -4.77 -20.04
N VAL A 579 21.97 -5.76 -19.59
CA VAL A 579 21.50 -6.74 -18.59
C VAL A 579 22.51 -6.73 -17.44
N THR A 580 22.05 -6.37 -16.25
CA THR A 580 22.90 -6.25 -15.06
C THR A 580 22.28 -6.91 -13.84
N ALA A 581 23.13 -7.54 -13.03
CA ALA A 581 22.80 -7.97 -11.68
C ALA A 581 23.89 -7.44 -10.74
N LYS A 582 23.49 -6.71 -9.71
CA LYS A 582 24.42 -6.08 -8.79
C LYS A 582 24.03 -6.36 -7.36
N ASN A 583 24.92 -6.96 -6.60
CA ASN A 583 24.78 -7.18 -5.16
C ASN A 583 25.86 -6.40 -4.43
N VAL A 584 25.48 -5.48 -3.56
CA VAL A 584 26.40 -4.59 -2.83
C VAL A 584 26.08 -4.60 -1.35
N THR A 585 27.10 -4.85 -0.55
CA THR A 585 27.08 -4.54 0.89
C THR A 585 27.88 -3.27 1.09
N GLU A 586 27.18 -2.15 1.32
CA GLU A 586 27.81 -0.84 1.45
C GLU A 586 28.54 -0.67 2.77
N ASP A 587 27.94 -1.18 3.85
CA ASP A 587 28.53 -1.17 5.19
C ASP A 587 28.16 -2.47 5.92
N LEU A 588 29.17 -3.10 6.53
CA LEU A 588 28.99 -4.27 7.38
C LEU A 588 29.82 -4.10 8.65
N THR A 589 29.17 -3.73 9.72
CA THR A 589 29.79 -3.59 11.03
C THR A 589 29.17 -4.57 12.02
N ILE A 590 29.97 -5.53 12.47
CA ILE A 590 29.59 -6.51 13.52
C ILE A 590 30.52 -6.33 14.70
N LYS A 591 29.99 -5.92 15.85
CA LYS A 591 30.80 -5.58 17.01
C LYS A 591 30.27 -6.26 18.27
N ALA A 592 31.18 -6.86 19.03
CA ALA A 592 30.93 -7.27 20.39
C ALA A 592 31.99 -6.65 21.30
N ASP A 593 31.59 -5.84 22.25
CA ASP A 593 32.49 -5.09 23.09
C ASP A 593 32.19 -5.31 24.59
N ASN A 594 33.22 -5.40 25.37
CA ASN A 594 33.12 -5.65 26.80
C ASN A 594 34.08 -4.76 27.58
N ALA A 595 33.54 -3.66 28.09
CA ALA A 595 34.28 -2.68 28.89
C ALA A 595 33.93 -2.85 30.39
N VAL A 596 34.83 -3.43 31.15
CA VAL A 596 34.68 -3.62 32.58
C VAL A 596 35.76 -2.82 33.31
N GLY A 597 35.36 -2.01 34.29
CA GLY A 597 36.28 -1.17 35.07
C GLY A 597 37.28 -1.96 35.91
N ALA A 598 38.18 -1.26 36.57
CA ALA A 598 39.51 -1.71 37.08
C ALA A 598 39.59 -2.98 37.93
N SER A 599 38.51 -3.57 38.41
CA SER A 599 38.51 -4.81 39.22
C SER A 599 37.68 -5.96 38.62
N GLY A 600 37.13 -5.78 37.40
CA GLY A 600 36.25 -6.77 36.77
C GLY A 600 36.95 -7.71 35.78
N ILE A 601 36.31 -8.82 35.47
CA ILE A 601 36.74 -9.78 34.44
C ILE A 601 35.94 -9.52 33.15
N SER A 602 36.62 -9.28 32.05
CA SER A 602 35.99 -9.13 30.75
C SER A 602 36.19 -10.36 29.88
N LYS A 603 35.14 -10.76 29.12
CA LYS A 603 35.19 -11.83 28.14
C LYS A 603 34.39 -11.46 26.92
N LEU A 604 35.06 -11.47 25.79
CA LEU A 604 34.47 -11.27 24.46
C LEU A 604 34.32 -12.67 23.79
N LEU A 605 33.13 -12.96 23.28
CA LEU A 605 32.82 -14.17 22.52
C LEU A 605 32.38 -13.82 21.15
#